data_82fa2d2960d736356f1dfddb29ae2840
#
_entry.id   82fa2d2960d736356f1dfddb29ae2840
#
_cell.length_a   1.000
_cell.length_b   1.000
_cell.length_c   1.000
_cell.angle_alpha   90.00
_cell.angle_beta   90.00
_cell.angle_gamma   90.00
#
_symmetry.space_group_name_H-M   'P 1'
#
loop_
_entity.id
_entity.type
_entity.pdbx_description
1 polymer ?
#
loop_
_entity_poly.entity_id
_entity_poly.type
_entity_poly.pdbx_seq_one_letter_code
_entity_poly.pdbx_strand_id
1 'polypeptide(L)'
;MRAVLPLSLLFIMAFLTTLQGVAQDLSYQNGKKYILGGLEVTGLQSYNEQTVKTYTGLREGQPITVPGDQISQVINKLWSLELFTDVEFYYTGVRNDSIFLELHIQERPTLSNVTFYGVKKGKVEDLANDTDLKKGKKITESLIANTKNYIETKYQKDGYLNTQVTIATSQDTSEVNSQNLVVNVNKGSKVKVRNIEFEGNEKLSDSKLRGSMKNTKEKLFVRFWKKSKYIEEEYQEDLDAVRDAYAESGYRDARILMDTIEPVNDKNIDIRIKVEEGERYYFGDIEFVGNSVYTDRQLAQVLGIQKGDVYNGVLLRERIADDTKPDGEDLTNLYQNNGYLFSRINPVEVSAENDTIDFEIRIIEGKETFLNKVVVNGNEKTNDHVIFREIRTRPGQKYSKDDIIRSVRELGQLGFFDAEQIRPEIENPNPNDGTVDLRFDLVESGASQIELQGGYGGGGFIGTLGLSFNNFSIQNIFNGKAYKPVPMGDGQTFALRVQASRTFRVYSLNFSEPWLGGRKPVRFNLSLSRTQQFLASFDDNGRVQVDKDQQFSVSGISAGLAKRVQWPDDYFT
;
A
#
# COMPACT_ATOMS: atom_id res chain seq x y z
N MET A 1 -68.60 -35.31 36.27
CA MET A 1 -68.19 -34.46 35.14
C MET A 1 -67.53 -35.34 34.10
N ARG A 2 -68.16 -35.54 32.97
CA ARG A 2 -67.68 -36.39 31.86
C ARG A 2 -66.75 -35.57 31.00
N ALA A 3 -65.48 -35.99 30.84
CA ALA A 3 -64.52 -35.40 29.91
C ALA A 3 -64.78 -35.94 28.49
N VAL A 4 -65.14 -35.06 27.57
CA VAL A 4 -65.29 -35.35 26.15
C VAL A 4 -63.93 -35.12 25.54
N LEU A 5 -63.22 -36.17 25.11
CA LEU A 5 -62.00 -36.03 24.24
C LEU A 5 -62.47 -35.60 22.86
N PRO A 6 -61.79 -34.58 22.22
CA PRO A 6 -62.19 -34.18 20.91
C PRO A 6 -61.68 -35.16 19.83
N LEU A 7 -62.62 -35.53 18.97
CA LEU A 7 -62.48 -36.45 17.82
C LEU A 7 -61.39 -36.04 16.79
N SER A 8 -60.81 -34.89 16.98
CA SER A 8 -59.70 -34.34 16.10
C SER A 8 -58.33 -35.00 16.30
N LEU A 9 -58.12 -35.69 17.45
CA LEU A 9 -56.81 -36.35 17.68
C LEU A 9 -56.72 -37.71 16.99
N LEU A 10 -57.88 -38.34 16.67
CA LEU A 10 -57.89 -39.61 15.94
C LEU A 10 -57.66 -39.49 14.46
N PHE A 11 -57.91 -38.30 13.85
CA PHE A 11 -57.65 -38.05 12.43
C PHE A 11 -56.19 -37.72 12.14
N ILE A 12 -55.49 -37.15 13.12
CA ILE A 12 -54.05 -36.83 12.98
C ILE A 12 -53.19 -38.10 13.12
N MET A 13 -53.65 -39.07 13.90
CA MET A 13 -52.93 -40.33 14.11
C MET A 13 -53.11 -41.31 12.91
N ALA A 14 -54.20 -41.16 12.12
CA ALA A 14 -54.45 -41.98 10.92
C ALA A 14 -53.71 -41.45 9.66
N PHE A 15 -53.25 -40.19 9.68
CA PHE A 15 -52.49 -39.60 8.55
C PHE A 15 -50.97 -39.81 8.66
N LEU A 16 -50.50 -40.26 9.85
CA LEU A 16 -49.06 -40.51 10.10
C LEU A 16 -48.64 -41.94 9.76
N THR A 17 -49.55 -42.80 9.32
CA THR A 17 -49.24 -44.22 9.04
C THR A 17 -49.17 -44.57 7.56
N THR A 18 -49.29 -43.60 6.63
CA THR A 18 -49.24 -43.85 5.16
C THR A 18 -48.07 -43.26 4.41
N LEU A 19 -47.06 -42.76 5.12
CA LEU A 19 -45.75 -42.38 4.50
C LEU A 19 -44.67 -43.36 4.97
N GLN A 20 -44.88 -44.65 4.78
CA GLN A 20 -43.77 -45.58 4.62
C GLN A 20 -43.31 -45.45 3.17
N GLY A 21 -42.54 -44.43 2.89
CA GLY A 21 -41.66 -44.41 1.74
C GLY A 21 -40.77 -45.63 1.86
N VAL A 22 -40.79 -46.48 0.87
CA VAL A 22 -39.85 -47.61 0.71
C VAL A 22 -38.46 -47.01 0.60
N ALA A 23 -37.81 -46.73 1.70
CA ALA A 23 -36.38 -46.59 1.78
C ALA A 23 -35.83 -47.98 1.41
N GLN A 24 -35.42 -48.17 0.18
CA GLN A 24 -34.60 -49.32 -0.16
C GLN A 24 -33.33 -49.21 0.65
N ASP A 25 -33.24 -50.08 1.66
CA ASP A 25 -32.05 -50.26 2.49
C ASP A 25 -30.91 -50.78 1.59
N LEU A 26 -30.20 -49.87 0.95
CA LEU A 26 -28.94 -50.16 0.30
C LEU A 26 -27.95 -50.43 1.43
N SER A 27 -27.76 -51.72 1.75
CA SER A 27 -26.79 -52.11 2.75
C SER A 27 -25.41 -51.53 2.36
N TYR A 28 -24.88 -50.74 3.26
CA TYR A 28 -23.58 -50.02 3.19
C TYR A 28 -22.38 -50.99 3.24
N GLN A 29 -22.45 -52.12 2.56
CA GLN A 29 -21.37 -53.08 2.44
C GLN A 29 -20.76 -53.00 1.09
N ASN A 30 -19.51 -52.52 1.01
CA ASN A 30 -18.58 -52.51 -0.13
C ASN A 30 -19.25 -52.43 -1.50
N GLY A 31 -19.22 -51.26 -2.12
CA GLY A 31 -19.89 -51.01 -3.38
C GLY A 31 -19.69 -52.12 -4.41
N LYS A 32 -20.74 -52.47 -5.15
CA LYS A 32 -20.74 -53.49 -6.16
C LYS A 32 -20.09 -52.93 -7.45
N LYS A 33 -19.28 -53.75 -8.12
CA LYS A 33 -18.69 -53.39 -9.43
C LYS A 33 -19.73 -53.59 -10.53
N TYR A 34 -19.84 -52.58 -11.37
CA TYR A 34 -20.72 -52.58 -12.55
C TYR A 34 -19.93 -52.07 -13.76
N ILE A 35 -20.49 -52.19 -14.95
CA ILE A 35 -20.05 -51.47 -16.15
C ILE A 35 -20.97 -50.25 -16.30
N LEU A 36 -20.41 -49.05 -16.50
CA LEU A 36 -21.22 -47.86 -16.75
C LEU A 36 -21.94 -47.99 -18.09
N GLY A 37 -23.26 -48.19 -18.04
CA GLY A 37 -24.10 -48.37 -19.23
C GLY A 37 -24.59 -47.07 -19.84
N GLY A 38 -24.62 -46.01 -19.05
CA GLY A 38 -24.98 -44.65 -19.48
C GLY A 38 -24.93 -43.66 -18.34
N LEU A 39 -24.68 -42.42 -18.66
CA LEU A 39 -24.71 -41.28 -17.76
C LEU A 39 -25.59 -40.19 -18.38
N GLU A 40 -26.70 -39.89 -17.75
CA GLU A 40 -27.57 -38.76 -18.10
C GLU A 40 -27.27 -37.60 -17.15
N VAL A 41 -27.30 -36.35 -17.66
CA VAL A 41 -27.11 -35.16 -16.82
C VAL A 41 -28.36 -34.31 -16.87
N THR A 42 -28.92 -34.04 -15.69
CA THR A 42 -30.16 -33.26 -15.54
C THR A 42 -29.91 -31.99 -14.75
N GLY A 43 -30.87 -31.05 -14.77
CA GLY A 43 -30.77 -29.78 -14.05
C GLY A 43 -29.95 -28.68 -14.74
N LEU A 44 -29.53 -28.90 -15.97
CA LEU A 44 -28.76 -27.95 -16.79
C LEU A 44 -29.61 -26.77 -17.24
N GLN A 45 -29.01 -25.57 -17.19
CA GLN A 45 -29.61 -24.32 -17.67
C GLN A 45 -28.72 -23.61 -18.71
N SER A 46 -27.44 -23.46 -18.42
CA SER A 46 -26.47 -22.74 -19.26
C SER A 46 -25.41 -23.65 -19.86
N TYR A 47 -25.10 -24.77 -19.20
CA TYR A 47 -24.11 -25.73 -19.71
C TYR A 47 -24.77 -26.81 -20.59
N ASN A 48 -23.98 -27.28 -21.50
CA ASN A 48 -24.41 -28.41 -22.34
C ASN A 48 -24.02 -29.74 -21.65
N GLU A 49 -24.85 -30.75 -21.82
CA GLU A 49 -24.70 -32.07 -21.21
C GLU A 49 -23.32 -32.70 -21.48
N GLN A 50 -22.85 -32.62 -22.74
CA GLN A 50 -21.56 -33.20 -23.12
C GLN A 50 -20.37 -32.55 -22.42
N THR A 51 -20.44 -31.24 -22.16
CA THR A 51 -19.42 -30.51 -21.41
C THR A 51 -19.35 -31.02 -19.96
N VAL A 52 -20.48 -31.17 -19.32
CA VAL A 52 -20.54 -31.68 -17.93
C VAL A 52 -20.09 -33.12 -17.85
N LYS A 53 -20.52 -33.98 -18.78
CA LYS A 53 -20.01 -35.36 -18.90
C LYS A 53 -18.48 -35.40 -19.00
N THR A 54 -17.90 -34.51 -19.80
CA THR A 54 -16.43 -34.38 -19.90
C THR A 54 -15.77 -34.00 -18.59
N TYR A 55 -16.39 -33.10 -17.77
CA TYR A 55 -15.87 -32.75 -16.46
C TYR A 55 -15.89 -33.91 -15.47
N THR A 56 -16.87 -34.83 -15.57
CA THR A 56 -16.91 -36.04 -14.71
C THR A 56 -15.72 -36.95 -14.99
N GLY A 57 -15.26 -37.03 -16.24
CA GLY A 57 -14.25 -37.97 -16.67
C GLY A 57 -14.77 -39.42 -16.78
N LEU A 58 -16.06 -39.67 -16.52
CA LEU A 58 -16.69 -40.98 -16.66
C LEU A 58 -16.97 -41.29 -18.14
N ARG A 59 -16.75 -42.55 -18.54
CA ARG A 59 -16.99 -43.00 -19.89
C ARG A 59 -17.89 -44.25 -19.89
N GLU A 60 -18.84 -44.32 -20.79
CA GLU A 60 -19.65 -45.53 -20.99
C GLU A 60 -18.74 -46.72 -21.34
N GLY A 61 -19.10 -47.90 -20.82
CA GLY A 61 -18.32 -49.11 -20.95
C GLY A 61 -17.19 -49.30 -19.94
N GLN A 62 -16.86 -48.30 -19.10
CA GLN A 62 -15.84 -48.46 -18.06
C GLN A 62 -16.37 -49.16 -16.80
N PRO A 63 -15.52 -49.92 -16.10
CA PRO A 63 -15.90 -50.49 -14.80
C PRO A 63 -16.03 -49.38 -13.74
N ILE A 64 -17.10 -49.41 -12.98
CA ILE A 64 -17.39 -48.47 -11.91
C ILE A 64 -17.91 -49.20 -10.67
N THR A 65 -17.50 -48.73 -9.49
CA THR A 65 -18.00 -49.22 -8.20
C THR A 65 -19.03 -48.25 -7.67
N VAL A 66 -20.26 -48.75 -7.38
CA VAL A 66 -21.36 -47.90 -6.88
C VAL A 66 -22.04 -48.57 -5.67
N PRO A 67 -22.15 -47.89 -4.54
CA PRO A 67 -21.40 -46.65 -4.18
C PRO A 67 -19.92 -46.90 -4.09
N GLY A 68 -19.08 -45.85 -4.32
CA GLY A 68 -17.64 -46.01 -4.30
C GLY A 68 -16.87 -44.72 -4.52
N ASP A 69 -15.55 -44.81 -4.33
CA ASP A 69 -14.64 -43.66 -4.34
C ASP A 69 -14.66 -42.88 -5.66
N GLN A 70 -14.89 -43.55 -6.79
CA GLN A 70 -14.95 -42.90 -8.10
C GLN A 70 -16.08 -41.87 -8.17
N ILE A 71 -17.26 -42.19 -7.63
CA ILE A 71 -18.39 -41.24 -7.59
C ILE A 71 -18.05 -40.09 -6.68
N SER A 72 -17.50 -40.37 -5.49
CA SER A 72 -17.09 -39.33 -4.53
C SER A 72 -16.02 -38.39 -5.13
N GLN A 73 -15.06 -38.93 -5.87
CA GLN A 73 -14.04 -38.13 -6.57
C GLN A 73 -14.65 -37.23 -7.66
N VAL A 74 -15.63 -37.73 -8.41
CA VAL A 74 -16.35 -36.94 -9.42
C VAL A 74 -17.14 -35.81 -8.75
N ILE A 75 -17.87 -36.10 -7.67
CA ILE A 75 -18.59 -35.08 -6.91
C ILE A 75 -17.62 -34.01 -6.42
N ASN A 76 -16.54 -34.40 -5.75
CA ASN A 76 -15.54 -33.47 -5.23
C ASN A 76 -14.91 -32.62 -6.35
N LYS A 77 -14.62 -33.25 -7.50
CA LYS A 77 -14.09 -32.55 -8.67
C LYS A 77 -15.07 -31.51 -9.22
N LEU A 78 -16.35 -31.87 -9.37
CA LEU A 78 -17.38 -30.95 -9.84
C LEU A 78 -17.60 -29.79 -8.86
N TRP A 79 -17.57 -30.06 -7.55
CA TRP A 79 -17.62 -29.04 -6.51
C TRP A 79 -16.44 -28.09 -6.56
N SER A 80 -15.22 -28.62 -6.80
CA SER A 80 -14.01 -27.80 -6.88
C SER A 80 -13.98 -26.82 -8.06
N LEU A 81 -14.84 -27.01 -9.06
CA LEU A 81 -15.01 -26.09 -10.17
C LEU A 81 -15.78 -24.83 -9.79
N GLU A 82 -16.46 -24.82 -8.63
CA GLU A 82 -17.32 -23.72 -8.14
C GLU A 82 -18.44 -23.29 -9.12
N LEU A 83 -18.77 -24.14 -10.08
CA LEU A 83 -19.78 -23.87 -11.10
C LEU A 83 -21.20 -24.30 -10.68
N PHE A 84 -21.29 -25.19 -9.69
CA PHE A 84 -22.53 -25.82 -9.26
C PHE A 84 -22.84 -25.52 -7.80
N THR A 85 -24.13 -25.43 -7.46
CA THR A 85 -24.62 -25.30 -6.09
C THR A 85 -24.93 -26.65 -5.49
N ASP A 86 -25.33 -27.60 -6.34
CA ASP A 86 -25.60 -28.97 -5.92
C ASP A 86 -25.17 -29.98 -6.97
N VAL A 87 -24.72 -31.17 -6.51
CA VAL A 87 -24.23 -32.26 -7.36
C VAL A 87 -24.65 -33.58 -6.71
N GLU A 88 -25.62 -34.25 -7.31
CA GLU A 88 -26.17 -35.50 -6.80
C GLU A 88 -26.12 -36.57 -7.88
N PHE A 89 -25.78 -37.81 -7.49
CA PHE A 89 -25.86 -38.98 -8.34
C PHE A 89 -27.01 -39.87 -7.94
N TYR A 90 -27.84 -40.19 -8.90
CA TYR A 90 -28.89 -41.17 -8.76
C TYR A 90 -28.60 -42.37 -9.69
N TYR A 91 -29.02 -43.57 -9.30
CA TYR A 91 -29.05 -44.69 -10.21
C TYR A 91 -30.47 -44.84 -10.81
N THR A 92 -30.55 -44.98 -12.11
CA THR A 92 -31.82 -45.08 -12.85
C THR A 92 -32.17 -46.52 -13.19
N GLY A 93 -31.21 -47.44 -13.15
CA GLY A 93 -31.45 -48.85 -13.37
C GLY A 93 -30.18 -49.69 -13.52
N VAL A 94 -30.35 -51.03 -13.47
CA VAL A 94 -29.29 -52.00 -13.73
C VAL A 94 -29.79 -53.01 -14.73
N ARG A 95 -29.04 -53.25 -15.80
CA ARG A 95 -29.34 -54.28 -16.82
C ARG A 95 -28.07 -55.09 -17.12
N ASN A 96 -28.09 -56.41 -16.87
CA ASN A 96 -26.98 -57.33 -17.18
C ASN A 96 -25.61 -56.80 -16.73
N ASP A 97 -25.41 -56.50 -15.45
CA ASP A 97 -24.20 -55.89 -14.84
C ASP A 97 -23.85 -54.48 -15.31
N SER A 98 -24.65 -53.86 -16.16
CA SER A 98 -24.51 -52.46 -16.54
C SER A 98 -25.41 -51.58 -15.70
N ILE A 99 -24.82 -50.53 -15.07
CA ILE A 99 -25.53 -49.53 -14.28
C ILE A 99 -25.73 -48.25 -15.11
N PHE A 100 -26.93 -47.68 -14.99
CA PHE A 100 -27.28 -46.40 -15.57
C PHE A 100 -27.38 -45.38 -14.47
N LEU A 101 -26.67 -44.26 -14.62
CA LEU A 101 -26.59 -43.21 -13.64
C LEU A 101 -27.19 -41.89 -14.16
N GLU A 102 -27.84 -41.19 -13.29
CA GLU A 102 -28.26 -39.79 -13.49
C GLU A 102 -27.42 -38.89 -12.58
N LEU A 103 -26.79 -37.91 -13.18
CA LEU A 103 -26.10 -36.82 -12.48
C LEU A 103 -27.03 -35.61 -12.49
N HIS A 104 -27.64 -35.36 -11.36
CA HIS A 104 -28.44 -34.15 -11.15
C HIS A 104 -27.54 -33.04 -10.63
N ILE A 105 -27.54 -31.89 -11.32
CA ILE A 105 -26.74 -30.72 -10.93
C ILE A 105 -27.59 -29.47 -10.90
N GLN A 106 -27.29 -28.61 -9.95
CA GLN A 106 -27.84 -27.27 -9.92
C GLN A 106 -26.73 -26.27 -10.22
N GLU A 107 -26.88 -25.55 -11.31
CA GLU A 107 -25.87 -24.55 -11.74
C GLU A 107 -25.87 -23.32 -10.83
N ARG A 108 -24.70 -22.81 -10.47
CA ARG A 108 -24.57 -21.51 -9.82
C ARG A 108 -25.01 -20.40 -10.76
N PRO A 109 -25.81 -19.44 -10.25
CA PRO A 109 -26.21 -18.30 -11.06
C PRO A 109 -25.00 -17.40 -11.37
N THR A 110 -25.11 -16.71 -12.49
CA THR A 110 -24.10 -15.77 -12.96
C THR A 110 -24.52 -14.35 -12.63
N LEU A 111 -23.59 -13.50 -12.21
CA LEU A 111 -23.85 -12.09 -11.92
C LEU A 111 -24.13 -11.34 -13.23
N SER A 112 -25.34 -10.82 -13.35
CA SER A 112 -25.77 -9.97 -14.48
C SER A 112 -25.46 -8.50 -14.20
N ASN A 113 -25.86 -7.99 -13.02
CA ASN A 113 -25.66 -6.61 -12.64
C ASN A 113 -25.49 -6.48 -11.13
N VAL A 114 -24.80 -5.42 -10.69
CA VAL A 114 -24.69 -5.05 -9.27
C VAL A 114 -25.13 -3.62 -9.04
N THR A 115 -25.96 -3.42 -8.03
CA THR A 115 -26.45 -2.09 -7.62
C THR A 115 -26.05 -1.82 -6.18
N PHE A 116 -25.40 -0.68 -5.94
CA PHE A 116 -25.00 -0.23 -4.62
C PHE A 116 -25.90 0.88 -4.12
N TYR A 117 -26.43 0.72 -2.89
CA TYR A 117 -27.11 1.77 -2.15
C TYR A 117 -26.29 2.21 -0.94
N GLY A 118 -26.43 3.47 -0.54
CA GLY A 118 -25.67 4.04 0.59
C GLY A 118 -24.22 4.41 0.26
N VAL A 119 -23.77 4.22 -0.98
CA VAL A 119 -22.43 4.54 -1.47
C VAL A 119 -22.46 5.78 -2.37
N LYS A 120 -21.41 6.62 -2.32
CA LYS A 120 -21.26 7.76 -3.25
C LYS A 120 -21.00 7.22 -4.66
N LYS A 121 -21.63 7.83 -5.69
CA LYS A 121 -21.53 7.40 -7.11
C LYS A 121 -20.07 7.20 -7.57
N GLY A 122 -19.16 8.11 -7.22
CA GLY A 122 -17.76 8.01 -7.62
C GLY A 122 -16.93 6.92 -6.88
N LYS A 123 -17.56 6.15 -5.96
CA LYS A 123 -16.92 5.04 -5.27
C LYS A 123 -17.51 3.67 -5.62
N VAL A 124 -18.55 3.65 -6.45
CA VAL A 124 -19.25 2.41 -6.82
C VAL A 124 -18.36 1.52 -7.67
N GLU A 125 -17.70 2.12 -8.66
CA GLU A 125 -16.81 1.39 -9.57
C GLU A 125 -15.59 0.83 -8.85
N ASP A 126 -14.96 1.62 -7.97
CA ASP A 126 -13.85 1.19 -7.13
C ASP A 126 -14.27 -0.04 -6.30
N LEU A 127 -15.42 0.05 -5.58
CA LEU A 127 -15.90 -1.05 -4.75
C LEU A 127 -16.23 -2.31 -5.55
N ALA A 128 -16.84 -2.16 -6.73
CA ALA A 128 -17.16 -3.29 -7.58
C ALA A 128 -15.89 -3.99 -8.09
N ASN A 129 -14.86 -3.23 -8.43
CA ASN A 129 -13.56 -3.77 -8.85
C ASN A 129 -12.82 -4.44 -7.68
N ASP A 130 -12.75 -3.78 -6.54
CA ASP A 130 -12.06 -4.26 -5.34
C ASP A 130 -12.68 -5.56 -4.80
N THR A 131 -13.99 -5.75 -4.98
CA THR A 131 -14.74 -6.95 -4.54
C THR A 131 -14.96 -7.98 -5.63
N ASP A 132 -14.37 -7.78 -6.82
CA ASP A 132 -14.50 -8.66 -7.99
C ASP A 132 -15.96 -8.92 -8.44
N LEU A 133 -16.85 -7.95 -8.19
CA LEU A 133 -18.25 -8.00 -8.61
C LEU A 133 -18.39 -7.57 -10.09
N LYS A 134 -17.94 -8.43 -10.99
CA LYS A 134 -17.99 -8.20 -12.44
C LYS A 134 -19.09 -9.02 -13.10
N LYS A 135 -19.74 -8.44 -14.12
CA LYS A 135 -20.70 -9.19 -14.94
C LYS A 135 -20.06 -10.50 -15.46
N GLY A 136 -20.79 -11.59 -15.37
CA GLY A 136 -20.33 -12.92 -15.79
C GLY A 136 -19.67 -13.75 -14.69
N LYS A 137 -19.39 -13.19 -13.51
CA LYS A 137 -18.85 -13.92 -12.36
C LYS A 137 -19.91 -14.84 -11.75
N LYS A 138 -19.53 -16.04 -11.30
CA LYS A 138 -20.44 -16.93 -10.56
C LYS A 138 -20.68 -16.40 -9.16
N ILE A 139 -21.93 -16.39 -8.74
CA ILE A 139 -22.32 -15.95 -7.40
C ILE A 139 -22.13 -17.11 -6.43
N THR A 140 -21.12 -16.99 -5.56
CA THR A 140 -20.82 -17.95 -4.49
C THR A 140 -21.09 -17.31 -3.14
N GLU A 141 -21.32 -18.14 -2.13
CA GLU A 141 -21.48 -17.65 -0.73
C GLU A 141 -20.18 -16.93 -0.27
N SER A 142 -19.02 -17.46 -0.67
CA SER A 142 -17.73 -16.83 -0.40
C SER A 142 -17.60 -15.46 -1.05
N LEU A 143 -18.06 -15.28 -2.30
CA LEU A 143 -18.07 -13.97 -2.96
C LEU A 143 -18.93 -12.97 -2.19
N ILE A 144 -20.12 -13.38 -1.75
CA ILE A 144 -21.04 -12.54 -0.97
C ILE A 144 -20.42 -12.18 0.40
N ALA A 145 -19.88 -13.17 1.13
CA ALA A 145 -19.26 -12.98 2.43
C ALA A 145 -18.02 -12.09 2.35
N ASN A 146 -17.13 -12.34 1.39
CA ASN A 146 -15.92 -11.55 1.17
C ASN A 146 -16.26 -10.11 0.78
N THR A 147 -17.24 -9.90 -0.11
CA THR A 147 -17.74 -8.58 -0.47
C THR A 147 -18.26 -7.82 0.74
N LYS A 148 -19.09 -8.47 1.56
CA LYS A 148 -19.63 -7.87 2.78
C LYS A 148 -18.50 -7.47 3.73
N ASN A 149 -17.62 -8.40 4.07
CA ASN A 149 -16.50 -8.17 4.99
C ASN A 149 -15.55 -7.08 4.48
N TYR A 150 -15.22 -7.09 3.18
CA TYR A 150 -14.38 -6.07 2.58
C TYR A 150 -14.98 -4.67 2.74
N ILE A 151 -16.26 -4.50 2.39
CA ILE A 151 -16.93 -3.20 2.47
C ILE A 151 -17.06 -2.73 3.92
N GLU A 152 -17.46 -3.61 4.84
CA GLU A 152 -17.55 -3.30 6.28
C GLU A 152 -16.18 -2.85 6.81
N THR A 153 -15.11 -3.63 6.57
CA THR A 153 -13.74 -3.30 6.98
C THR A 153 -13.26 -1.98 6.38
N LYS A 154 -13.50 -1.74 5.09
CA LYS A 154 -13.13 -0.50 4.41
C LYS A 154 -13.77 0.73 5.06
N TYR A 155 -15.06 0.65 5.41
CA TYR A 155 -15.73 1.77 6.08
C TYR A 155 -15.36 1.88 7.56
N GLN A 156 -15.06 0.77 8.25
CA GLN A 156 -14.52 0.79 9.61
C GLN A 156 -13.17 1.51 9.66
N LYS A 157 -12.27 1.24 8.71
CA LYS A 157 -11.00 2.00 8.53
C LYS A 157 -11.22 3.49 8.26
N ASP A 158 -12.36 3.87 7.70
CA ASP A 158 -12.76 5.28 7.54
C ASP A 158 -13.41 5.89 8.80
N GLY A 159 -13.53 5.12 9.89
CA GLY A 159 -14.11 5.52 11.19
C GLY A 159 -15.63 5.32 11.31
N TYR A 160 -16.24 4.52 10.43
CA TYR A 160 -17.65 4.12 10.52
C TYR A 160 -17.75 2.73 11.17
N LEU A 161 -17.50 2.65 12.47
CA LEU A 161 -17.38 1.39 13.21
C LEU A 161 -18.64 0.50 13.11
N ASN A 162 -19.82 1.12 13.06
CA ASN A 162 -21.11 0.44 13.02
C ASN A 162 -21.65 0.22 11.59
N THR A 163 -20.76 0.15 10.58
CA THR A 163 -21.17 -0.15 9.23
C THR A 163 -21.76 -1.54 9.12
N GLN A 164 -22.94 -1.62 8.51
CA GLN A 164 -23.60 -2.88 8.21
C GLN A 164 -23.85 -2.98 6.71
N VAL A 165 -23.48 -4.11 6.12
CA VAL A 165 -23.70 -4.41 4.72
C VAL A 165 -24.66 -5.58 4.58
N THR A 166 -25.72 -5.38 3.82
CA THR A 166 -26.64 -6.44 3.43
C THR A 166 -26.61 -6.64 1.93
N ILE A 167 -26.51 -7.88 1.49
CA ILE A 167 -26.47 -8.25 0.08
C ILE A 167 -27.69 -9.13 -0.19
N ALA A 168 -28.52 -8.68 -1.11
CA ALA A 168 -29.68 -9.43 -1.60
C ALA A 168 -29.47 -9.82 -3.05
N THR A 169 -29.98 -11.00 -3.42
CA THR A 169 -30.01 -11.49 -4.79
C THR A 169 -31.40 -11.36 -5.36
N SER A 170 -31.54 -11.03 -6.63
CA SER A 170 -32.78 -11.06 -7.37
C SER A 170 -32.56 -11.69 -8.73
N GLN A 171 -33.51 -12.54 -9.18
CA GLN A 171 -33.38 -13.21 -10.47
C GLN A 171 -33.43 -12.18 -11.62
N ASP A 172 -32.53 -12.32 -12.57
CA ASP A 172 -32.60 -11.57 -13.83
C ASP A 172 -33.33 -12.42 -14.88
N THR A 173 -34.45 -11.91 -15.35
CA THR A 173 -35.30 -12.62 -16.34
C THR A 173 -34.81 -12.41 -17.77
N SER A 174 -33.82 -11.56 -18.00
CA SER A 174 -33.29 -11.26 -19.32
C SER A 174 -32.22 -12.26 -19.79
N GLU A 175 -31.52 -12.91 -18.86
CA GLU A 175 -30.46 -13.88 -19.13
C GLU A 175 -30.73 -15.17 -18.34
N VAL A 176 -30.46 -16.32 -18.98
CA VAL A 176 -30.68 -17.65 -18.37
C VAL A 176 -29.70 -17.84 -17.20
N ASN A 177 -30.20 -18.35 -16.07
CA ASN A 177 -29.43 -18.62 -14.86
C ASN A 177 -28.59 -17.43 -14.38
N SER A 178 -29.18 -16.23 -14.40
CA SER A 178 -28.54 -14.98 -14.02
C SER A 178 -29.27 -14.31 -12.86
N GLN A 179 -28.48 -13.64 -12.00
CA GLN A 179 -28.98 -12.90 -10.86
C GLN A 179 -28.33 -11.51 -10.79
N ASN A 180 -29.11 -10.55 -10.27
CA ASN A 180 -28.62 -9.25 -9.89
C ASN A 180 -28.28 -9.24 -8.40
N LEU A 181 -27.22 -8.55 -8.02
CA LEU A 181 -26.88 -8.28 -6.63
C LEU A 181 -27.26 -6.84 -6.25
N VAL A 182 -27.89 -6.72 -5.10
CA VAL A 182 -28.23 -5.45 -4.47
C VAL A 182 -27.44 -5.33 -3.18
N VAL A 183 -26.45 -4.46 -3.15
CA VAL A 183 -25.57 -4.21 -2.02
C VAL A 183 -26.03 -2.96 -1.29
N ASN A 184 -26.61 -3.13 -0.11
CA ASN A 184 -27.05 -2.01 0.74
C ASN A 184 -25.99 -1.76 1.82
N VAL A 185 -25.39 -0.57 1.80
CA VAL A 185 -24.38 -0.14 2.76
C VAL A 185 -24.98 0.89 3.71
N ASN A 186 -25.26 0.47 4.93
CA ASN A 186 -25.62 1.37 6.02
C ASN A 186 -24.35 1.71 6.81
N LYS A 187 -23.77 2.87 6.51
CA LYS A 187 -22.51 3.33 7.13
C LYS A 187 -22.65 3.69 8.60
N GLY A 188 -23.87 4.06 9.04
CA GLY A 188 -24.04 4.68 10.34
C GLY A 188 -23.33 6.04 10.46
N SER A 189 -22.96 6.40 11.68
CA SER A 189 -22.22 7.63 12.00
C SER A 189 -20.73 7.31 12.23
N LYS A 190 -19.85 8.29 11.95
CA LYS A 190 -18.45 8.18 12.38
C LYS A 190 -18.37 8.17 13.90
N VAL A 191 -17.70 7.18 14.43
CA VAL A 191 -17.52 7.03 15.88
C VAL A 191 -16.34 7.89 16.32
N LYS A 192 -16.49 8.59 17.44
CA LYS A 192 -15.48 9.47 18.04
C LYS A 192 -15.15 9.02 19.44
N VAL A 193 -13.90 9.18 19.83
CA VAL A 193 -13.46 8.93 21.18
C VAL A 193 -13.86 10.12 22.06
N ARG A 194 -14.64 9.86 23.11
CA ARG A 194 -15.08 10.83 24.11
C ARG A 194 -14.06 10.97 25.20
N ASN A 195 -13.60 9.84 25.75
CA ASN A 195 -12.68 9.76 26.88
C ASN A 195 -11.71 8.59 26.71
N ILE A 196 -10.46 8.77 27.16
CA ILE A 196 -9.45 7.73 27.28
C ILE A 196 -8.99 7.71 28.73
N GLU A 197 -9.25 6.64 29.43
CA GLU A 197 -8.93 6.45 30.83
C GLU A 197 -7.87 5.38 31.00
N PHE A 198 -6.87 5.66 31.83
CA PHE A 198 -5.85 4.69 32.20
C PHE A 198 -6.07 4.23 33.64
N GLU A 199 -5.90 2.93 33.87
CA GLU A 199 -5.96 2.31 35.20
C GLU A 199 -4.65 1.57 35.49
N GLY A 200 -4.11 1.74 36.71
CA GLY A 200 -2.88 1.08 37.14
C GLY A 200 -1.60 1.86 36.82
N ASN A 201 -1.72 3.06 36.25
CA ASN A 201 -0.60 3.94 35.88
C ASN A 201 -0.23 4.87 37.04
N GLU A 202 0.47 4.36 38.05
CA GLU A 202 0.92 5.15 39.21
C GLU A 202 2.18 5.97 38.93
N LYS A 203 3.04 5.49 38.04
CA LYS A 203 4.36 6.06 37.72
C LYS A 203 4.30 7.06 36.57
N LEU A 204 3.57 6.72 35.48
CA LEU A 204 3.37 7.63 34.37
C LEU A 204 1.97 8.26 34.43
N SER A 205 1.92 9.57 34.28
CA SER A 205 0.65 10.30 34.28
C SER A 205 -0.18 10.02 33.04
N ASP A 206 -1.51 10.04 33.20
CA ASP A 206 -2.45 9.96 32.06
C ASP A 206 -2.13 10.93 30.92
N SER A 207 -1.67 12.15 31.28
CA SER A 207 -1.32 13.16 30.28
C SER A 207 -0.16 12.72 29.40
N LYS A 208 0.84 12.03 29.98
CA LYS A 208 1.99 11.51 29.26
C LYS A 208 1.55 10.34 28.35
N LEU A 209 0.76 9.41 28.88
CA LEU A 209 0.25 8.27 28.11
C LEU A 209 -0.69 8.70 26.98
N ARG A 210 -1.66 9.60 27.25
CA ARG A 210 -2.48 10.20 26.19
C ARG A 210 -1.66 11.03 25.19
N GLY A 211 -0.53 11.57 25.63
CA GLY A 211 0.42 12.29 24.78
C GLY A 211 1.10 11.39 23.76
N SER A 212 1.48 10.17 24.13
CA SER A 212 2.11 9.19 23.24
C SER A 212 1.15 8.69 22.14
N MET A 213 -0.13 8.52 22.45
CA MET A 213 -1.15 8.17 21.47
C MET A 213 -1.32 9.29 20.45
N LYS A 214 -0.76 9.16 19.25
CA LYS A 214 -0.74 10.24 18.23
C LYS A 214 -2.01 10.27 17.39
N ASN A 215 -2.60 9.14 17.11
CA ASN A 215 -3.71 8.95 16.17
C ASN A 215 -5.07 9.04 16.87
N THR A 216 -5.22 8.34 18.00
CA THR A 216 -6.46 8.29 18.78
C THR A 216 -6.49 9.42 19.81
N LYS A 217 -7.36 10.40 19.60
CA LYS A 217 -7.48 11.58 20.47
C LYS A 217 -8.89 11.77 20.97
N GLU A 218 -9.00 12.22 22.22
CA GLU A 218 -10.27 12.64 22.80
C GLU A 218 -10.86 13.86 22.08
N LYS A 219 -12.18 13.90 22.01
CA LYS A 219 -12.94 15.04 21.50
C LYS A 219 -12.92 16.18 22.53
N LEU A 220 -12.00 17.11 22.40
CA LEU A 220 -11.97 18.33 23.20
C LEU A 220 -12.76 19.44 22.51
N PHE A 221 -13.66 20.12 23.25
CA PHE A 221 -14.47 21.23 22.74
C PHE A 221 -13.62 22.37 22.15
N VAL A 222 -12.44 22.62 22.72
CA VAL A 222 -11.51 23.68 22.31
C VAL A 222 -10.70 23.30 21.05
N ARG A 223 -10.70 22.03 20.63
CA ARG A 223 -9.91 21.50 19.50
C ARG A 223 -10.80 20.92 18.41
N PHE A 224 -11.87 21.63 18.02
CA PHE A 224 -12.85 21.16 17.03
C PHE A 224 -12.26 20.83 15.65
N TRP A 225 -11.05 21.33 15.33
CA TRP A 225 -10.32 21.04 14.10
C TRP A 225 -9.50 19.73 14.12
N LYS A 226 -9.25 19.12 15.30
CA LYS A 226 -8.55 17.85 15.38
C LYS A 226 -9.51 16.69 15.16
N LYS A 227 -9.04 15.71 14.37
CA LYS A 227 -9.79 14.47 14.11
C LYS A 227 -9.81 13.64 15.40
N SER A 228 -10.98 13.35 15.94
CA SER A 228 -11.20 12.49 17.11
C SER A 228 -11.93 11.19 16.71
N LYS A 229 -11.68 10.68 15.52
CA LYS A 229 -12.26 9.44 15.03
C LYS A 229 -11.57 8.25 15.70
N TYR A 230 -12.33 7.20 15.93
CA TYR A 230 -11.77 5.90 16.24
C TYR A 230 -11.52 5.12 14.96
N ILE A 231 -10.30 4.63 14.78
CA ILE A 231 -9.86 3.76 13.69
C ILE A 231 -9.03 2.65 14.36
N GLU A 232 -9.48 1.41 14.23
CA GLU A 232 -8.90 0.26 14.95
C GLU A 232 -7.41 0.10 14.71
N GLU A 233 -6.95 0.20 13.45
CA GLU A 233 -5.55 0.05 13.06
C GLU A 233 -4.67 1.14 13.69
N GLU A 234 -5.14 2.41 13.65
CA GLU A 234 -4.47 3.56 14.27
C GLU A 234 -4.44 3.45 15.81
N TYR A 235 -5.47 2.83 16.39
CA TYR A 235 -5.54 2.59 17.83
C TYR A 235 -4.55 1.52 18.29
N GLN A 236 -4.34 0.47 17.52
CA GLN A 236 -3.33 -0.54 17.83
C GLN A 236 -1.91 0.06 17.81
N GLU A 237 -1.60 0.92 16.83
CA GLU A 237 -0.35 1.69 16.81
C GLU A 237 -0.19 2.58 18.07
N ASP A 238 -1.28 3.19 18.52
CA ASP A 238 -1.27 4.01 19.73
C ASP A 238 -1.07 3.17 21.01
N LEU A 239 -1.56 1.93 21.07
CA LEU A 239 -1.26 1.00 22.17
C LEU A 239 0.23 0.63 22.21
N ASP A 240 0.85 0.43 21.03
CA ASP A 240 2.30 0.22 20.94
C ASP A 240 3.07 1.47 21.38
N ALA A 241 2.61 2.66 21.00
CA ALA A 241 3.19 3.93 21.47
C ALA A 241 3.06 4.12 22.99
N VAL A 242 2.01 3.60 23.63
CA VAL A 242 1.88 3.55 25.09
C VAL A 242 2.94 2.63 25.70
N ARG A 243 3.16 1.43 25.13
CA ARG A 243 4.24 0.52 25.58
C ARG A 243 5.62 1.16 25.41
N ASP A 244 5.85 1.82 24.28
CA ASP A 244 7.10 2.53 24.01
C ASP A 244 7.32 3.70 25.01
N ALA A 245 6.27 4.44 25.41
CA ALA A 245 6.38 5.50 26.41
C ALA A 245 6.81 4.97 27.79
N TYR A 246 6.40 3.77 28.16
CA TYR A 246 6.89 3.06 29.34
C TYR A 246 8.34 2.62 29.16
N ALA A 247 8.67 1.99 28.03
CA ALA A 247 10.03 1.55 27.71
C ALA A 247 11.03 2.71 27.68
N GLU A 248 10.63 3.87 27.14
CA GLU A 248 11.43 5.11 27.16
C GLU A 248 11.67 5.66 28.58
N SER A 249 10.77 5.31 29.51
CA SER A 249 10.81 5.81 30.89
C SER A 249 11.48 4.84 31.87
N GLY A 250 11.98 3.70 31.38
CA GLY A 250 12.67 2.68 32.14
C GLY A 250 11.81 1.47 32.58
N TYR A 251 10.55 1.45 32.24
CA TYR A 251 9.65 0.37 32.65
C TYR A 251 9.59 -0.72 31.59
N ARG A 252 10.61 -1.58 31.58
CA ARG A 252 10.78 -2.69 30.62
C ARG A 252 9.61 -3.68 30.64
N ASP A 253 9.12 -4.00 31.84
CA ASP A 253 8.12 -5.05 32.04
C ASP A 253 6.68 -4.50 31.97
N ALA A 254 6.54 -3.22 31.65
CA ALA A 254 5.22 -2.60 31.51
C ALA A 254 4.40 -3.28 30.42
N ARG A 255 3.15 -3.61 30.75
CA ARG A 255 2.25 -4.29 29.83
C ARG A 255 0.82 -3.78 29.95
N ILE A 256 0.14 -3.78 28.85
CA ILE A 256 -1.30 -3.53 28.79
C ILE A 256 -1.99 -4.86 29.12
N LEU A 257 -2.69 -4.89 30.24
CA LEU A 257 -3.41 -6.08 30.68
C LEU A 257 -4.72 -6.28 29.93
N MET A 258 -5.40 -5.15 29.65
CA MET A 258 -6.69 -5.16 28.97
C MET A 258 -6.95 -3.75 28.43
N ASP A 259 -7.55 -3.69 27.27
CA ASP A 259 -8.18 -2.50 26.73
C ASP A 259 -9.67 -2.80 26.46
N THR A 260 -10.51 -1.84 26.80
CA THR A 260 -11.96 -1.97 26.66
C THR A 260 -12.51 -0.76 25.95
N ILE A 261 -13.30 -1.00 24.92
CA ILE A 261 -13.98 0.02 24.14
C ILE A 261 -15.47 -0.04 24.47
N GLU A 262 -15.96 0.96 25.21
CA GLU A 262 -17.34 1.03 25.69
C GLU A 262 -18.15 2.00 24.82
N PRO A 263 -19.20 1.53 24.11
CA PRO A 263 -20.08 2.42 23.38
C PRO A 263 -20.92 3.26 24.35
N VAL A 264 -20.82 4.58 24.24
CA VAL A 264 -21.63 5.54 25.00
C VAL A 264 -22.93 5.82 24.27
N ASN A 265 -22.85 5.92 22.95
CA ASN A 265 -23.97 6.05 22.01
C ASN A 265 -23.47 5.76 20.59
N ASP A 266 -24.35 5.83 19.58
CA ASP A 266 -24.05 5.52 18.17
C ASP A 266 -22.88 6.33 17.57
N LYS A 267 -22.42 7.39 18.24
CA LYS A 267 -21.42 8.33 17.72
C LYS A 267 -20.18 8.48 18.61
N ASN A 268 -20.22 7.96 19.83
CA ASN A 268 -19.14 8.16 20.79
C ASN A 268 -18.85 6.87 21.56
N ILE A 269 -17.56 6.66 21.82
CA ILE A 269 -17.03 5.57 22.65
C ILE A 269 -16.14 6.17 23.75
N ASP A 270 -16.02 5.43 24.84
CA ASP A 270 -14.97 5.60 25.85
C ASP A 270 -14.00 4.43 25.73
N ILE A 271 -12.73 4.71 25.95
CA ILE A 271 -11.65 3.72 25.94
C ILE A 271 -11.08 3.65 27.34
N ARG A 272 -11.00 2.45 27.90
CA ARG A 272 -10.34 2.19 29.19
C ARG A 272 -9.18 1.24 28.96
N ILE A 273 -7.98 1.65 29.36
CA ILE A 273 -6.72 0.91 29.19
C ILE A 273 -6.18 0.58 30.57
N LYS A 274 -6.11 -0.70 30.90
CA LYS A 274 -5.53 -1.17 32.15
C LYS A 274 -4.09 -1.59 31.93
N VAL A 275 -3.18 -1.00 32.68
CA VAL A 275 -1.74 -1.25 32.58
C VAL A 275 -1.18 -1.83 33.87
N GLU A 276 -0.09 -2.55 33.74
CA GLU A 276 0.79 -2.97 34.82
C GLU A 276 2.17 -2.42 34.51
N GLU A 277 2.71 -1.55 35.37
CA GLU A 277 3.91 -0.77 35.04
C GLU A 277 5.21 -1.51 35.28
N GLY A 278 5.26 -2.42 36.27
CA GLY A 278 6.48 -3.07 36.72
C GLY A 278 7.44 -2.14 37.46
N GLU A 279 8.68 -2.58 37.60
CA GLU A 279 9.76 -1.82 38.21
C GLU A 279 10.55 -1.03 37.17
N ARG A 280 11.27 0.01 37.64
CA ARG A 280 12.10 0.83 36.77
C ARG A 280 13.50 0.27 36.69
N TYR A 281 13.99 0.06 35.47
CA TYR A 281 15.31 -0.50 35.19
C TYR A 281 16.31 0.55 34.72
N TYR A 282 17.61 0.20 34.87
CA TYR A 282 18.76 0.95 34.42
C TYR A 282 19.66 0.07 33.55
N PHE A 283 20.42 0.66 32.64
CA PHE A 283 21.42 -0.04 31.89
C PHE A 283 22.59 -0.46 32.79
N GLY A 284 22.95 -1.71 32.76
CA GLY A 284 24.12 -2.29 33.39
C GLY A 284 25.33 -2.26 32.47
N ASP A 285 26.12 -3.34 32.51
CA ASP A 285 27.27 -3.52 31.61
C ASP A 285 26.76 -3.83 30.18
N ILE A 286 27.42 -3.23 29.19
CA ILE A 286 27.12 -3.45 27.78
C ILE A 286 28.40 -3.94 27.13
N GLU A 287 28.40 -5.21 26.74
CA GLU A 287 29.54 -5.88 26.10
C GLU A 287 29.26 -6.08 24.59
N PHE A 288 30.27 -5.89 23.76
CA PHE A 288 30.21 -6.15 22.34
C PHE A 288 30.91 -7.46 22.02
N VAL A 289 30.26 -8.33 21.27
CA VAL A 289 30.82 -9.68 20.95
C VAL A 289 30.72 -9.91 19.44
N GLY A 290 31.83 -10.33 18.84
CA GLY A 290 31.93 -10.64 17.42
C GLY A 290 32.31 -9.46 16.52
N ASN A 291 32.66 -8.32 17.11
CA ASN A 291 33.13 -7.11 16.42
C ASN A 291 34.65 -7.17 16.18
N SER A 292 35.07 -7.47 14.99
CA SER A 292 36.48 -7.44 14.57
C SER A 292 36.84 -6.18 13.78
N VAL A 293 35.87 -5.52 13.16
CA VAL A 293 36.05 -4.34 12.30
C VAL A 293 36.11 -3.05 13.13
N TYR A 294 35.25 -2.92 14.13
CA TYR A 294 35.20 -1.77 15.02
C TYR A 294 35.55 -2.17 16.45
N THR A 295 36.23 -1.26 17.15
CA THR A 295 36.52 -1.43 18.57
C THR A 295 35.27 -1.19 19.42
N ASP A 296 35.20 -1.79 20.60
CA ASP A 296 34.11 -1.56 21.57
C ASP A 296 33.89 -0.08 21.86
N ARG A 297 34.99 0.68 21.95
CA ARG A 297 34.95 2.12 22.18
C ARG A 297 34.22 2.88 21.05
N GLN A 298 34.44 2.51 19.79
CA GLN A 298 33.77 3.13 18.64
C GLN A 298 32.28 2.76 18.62
N LEU A 299 31.97 1.48 18.87
CA LEU A 299 30.60 1.02 18.92
C LEU A 299 29.83 1.67 20.09
N ALA A 300 30.45 1.75 21.29
CA ALA A 300 29.86 2.42 22.44
C ALA A 300 29.60 3.90 22.19
N GLN A 301 30.49 4.57 21.43
CA GLN A 301 30.30 5.98 21.05
C GLN A 301 29.06 6.17 20.16
N VAL A 302 28.84 5.27 19.18
CA VAL A 302 27.65 5.32 18.30
C VAL A 302 26.40 4.92 19.07
N LEU A 303 26.49 3.88 19.92
CA LEU A 303 25.37 3.46 20.76
C LEU A 303 24.90 4.58 21.70
N GLY A 304 25.86 5.33 22.27
CA GLY A 304 25.56 6.50 23.10
C GLY A 304 24.82 6.20 24.41
N ILE A 305 24.84 4.95 24.88
CA ILE A 305 24.20 4.49 26.12
C ILE A 305 25.32 4.11 27.10
N GLN A 306 25.16 4.52 28.38
CA GLN A 306 26.14 4.29 29.41
C GLN A 306 25.56 3.48 30.57
N LYS A 307 26.43 2.76 31.28
CA LYS A 307 26.05 2.09 32.53
C LYS A 307 25.48 3.09 33.54
N GLY A 308 24.33 2.76 34.09
CA GLY A 308 23.62 3.60 35.05
C GLY A 308 22.59 4.58 34.43
N ASP A 309 22.56 4.68 33.08
CA ASP A 309 21.48 5.40 32.41
C ASP A 309 20.14 4.69 32.66
N VAL A 310 19.06 5.45 32.69
CA VAL A 310 17.72 4.86 32.74
C VAL A 310 17.50 3.99 31.51
N TYR A 311 17.08 2.76 31.73
CA TYR A 311 16.74 1.87 30.63
C TYR A 311 15.76 2.55 29.66
N ASN A 312 16.10 2.52 28.39
CA ASN A 312 15.27 3.00 27.31
C ASN A 312 15.35 2.02 26.14
N GLY A 313 14.38 1.11 26.08
CA GLY A 313 14.34 0.08 25.05
C GLY A 313 14.07 0.62 23.65
N VAL A 314 13.43 1.76 23.52
CA VAL A 314 13.19 2.44 22.22
C VAL A 314 14.52 3.00 21.72
N LEU A 315 15.23 3.76 22.58
CA LEU A 315 16.54 4.30 22.23
C LEU A 315 17.54 3.19 21.86
N LEU A 316 17.55 2.08 22.59
CA LEU A 316 18.43 0.95 22.29
C LEU A 316 18.15 0.40 20.88
N ARG A 317 16.88 0.19 20.55
CA ARG A 317 16.47 -0.24 19.19
C ARG A 317 16.91 0.75 18.10
N GLU A 318 16.62 2.03 18.30
CA GLU A 318 16.99 3.12 17.37
C GLU A 318 18.52 3.22 17.18
N ARG A 319 19.30 3.02 18.25
CA ARG A 319 20.78 3.06 18.19
C ARG A 319 21.39 1.83 17.52
N ILE A 320 20.66 0.73 17.50
CA ILE A 320 21.07 -0.47 16.77
C ILE A 320 20.65 -0.39 15.31
N ALA A 321 19.38 -0.03 15.05
CA ALA A 321 18.83 0.17 13.70
C ALA A 321 17.61 1.09 13.78
N ASP A 322 17.67 2.27 13.20
CA ASP A 322 16.56 3.22 13.12
C ASP A 322 15.86 3.12 11.76
N ASP A 323 14.79 2.34 11.68
CA ASP A 323 14.00 2.18 10.45
C ASP A 323 13.28 3.47 10.03
N THR A 324 13.12 4.43 10.95
CA THR A 324 12.47 5.72 10.66
C THR A 324 13.42 6.72 10.01
N LYS A 325 14.74 6.52 10.20
CA LYS A 325 15.80 7.37 9.65
C LYS A 325 16.80 6.52 8.86
N PRO A 326 16.55 6.27 7.59
CA PRO A 326 17.41 5.40 6.77
C PRO A 326 18.89 5.81 6.73
N ASP A 327 19.19 7.10 6.93
CA ASP A 327 20.52 7.69 7.02
C ASP A 327 20.90 8.12 8.45
N GLY A 328 20.28 7.51 9.48
CA GLY A 328 20.56 7.74 10.88
C GLY A 328 21.95 7.26 11.31
N GLU A 329 22.43 7.84 12.42
CA GLU A 329 23.68 7.39 13.08
C GLU A 329 23.37 6.23 14.03
N ASP A 330 23.29 5.01 13.50
CA ASP A 330 23.11 3.77 14.26
C ASP A 330 24.18 2.73 13.92
N LEU A 331 24.24 1.65 14.72
CA LEU A 331 25.24 0.61 14.53
C LEU A 331 25.09 -0.14 13.19
N THR A 332 23.87 -0.39 12.76
CA THR A 332 23.60 -1.08 11.49
C THR A 332 24.05 -0.22 10.30
N ASN A 333 23.74 1.07 10.32
CA ASN A 333 24.19 2.00 9.28
C ASN A 333 25.72 2.17 9.29
N LEU A 334 26.35 2.18 10.48
CA LEU A 334 27.82 2.20 10.58
C LEU A 334 28.46 1.05 9.78
N TYR A 335 27.94 -0.16 9.96
CA TYR A 335 28.43 -1.34 9.24
C TYR A 335 28.07 -1.30 7.76
N GLN A 336 26.82 -1.01 7.43
CA GLN A 336 26.33 -1.01 6.05
C GLN A 336 26.98 0.09 5.19
N ASN A 337 27.29 1.25 5.76
CA ASN A 337 28.00 2.30 5.05
C ASN A 337 29.48 1.97 4.77
N ASN A 338 30.00 0.97 5.47
CA ASN A 338 31.36 0.50 5.32
C ASN A 338 31.48 -0.87 4.66
N GLY A 339 30.46 -1.30 3.93
CA GLY A 339 30.51 -2.50 3.10
C GLY A 339 29.95 -3.77 3.75
N TYR A 340 29.49 -3.73 4.98
CA TYR A 340 29.02 -4.91 5.69
C TYR A 340 27.50 -5.08 5.58
N LEU A 341 27.01 -5.25 4.35
CA LEU A 341 25.55 -5.39 4.07
C LEU A 341 24.92 -6.55 4.87
N PHE A 342 25.65 -7.64 5.02
CA PHE A 342 25.14 -8.85 5.67
C PHE A 342 25.35 -8.86 7.19
N SER A 343 25.78 -7.74 7.77
CA SER A 343 25.94 -7.62 9.21
C SER A 343 24.60 -7.80 9.93
N ARG A 344 24.65 -8.44 11.08
CA ARG A 344 23.51 -8.61 11.99
C ARG A 344 23.92 -8.23 13.39
N ILE A 345 23.17 -7.37 14.00
CA ILE A 345 23.42 -6.83 15.33
C ILE A 345 22.21 -7.15 16.18
N ASN A 346 22.43 -7.92 17.24
CA ASN A 346 21.36 -8.39 18.11
C ASN A 346 21.70 -8.10 19.58
N PRO A 347 20.95 -7.22 20.26
CA PRO A 347 21.08 -7.00 21.69
C PRO A 347 20.46 -8.17 22.44
N VAL A 348 21.22 -8.76 23.34
CA VAL A 348 20.77 -9.86 24.21
C VAL A 348 20.89 -9.42 25.65
N GLU A 349 19.81 -9.49 26.38
CA GLU A 349 19.82 -9.31 27.83
C GLU A 349 20.46 -10.55 28.47
N VAL A 350 21.56 -10.36 29.19
CA VAL A 350 22.28 -11.46 29.83
C VAL A 350 21.97 -11.59 31.31
N SER A 351 21.66 -10.48 31.97
CA SER A 351 21.16 -10.48 33.33
C SER A 351 20.17 -9.34 33.58
N ALA A 352 19.27 -9.52 34.53
CA ALA A 352 18.36 -8.50 35.01
C ALA A 352 18.24 -8.64 36.53
N GLU A 353 19.18 -8.03 37.26
CA GLU A 353 19.25 -8.12 38.71
C GLU A 353 19.35 -6.72 39.35
N ASN A 354 18.72 -6.54 40.51
CA ASN A 354 18.77 -5.30 41.27
C ASN A 354 18.44 -4.05 40.42
N ASP A 355 17.37 -4.12 39.63
CA ASP A 355 16.88 -3.06 38.73
C ASP A 355 17.89 -2.67 37.62
N THR A 356 18.89 -3.50 37.36
CA THR A 356 19.91 -3.26 36.35
C THR A 356 19.89 -4.38 35.33
N ILE A 357 19.95 -4.02 34.04
CA ILE A 357 19.96 -4.96 32.92
C ILE A 357 21.29 -4.88 32.20
N ASP A 358 22.02 -6.00 32.19
CA ASP A 358 23.25 -6.14 31.40
C ASP A 358 22.97 -6.65 30.01
N PHE A 359 23.67 -6.11 29.03
CA PHE A 359 23.49 -6.44 27.62
C PHE A 359 24.76 -6.99 26.97
N GLU A 360 24.57 -7.98 26.12
CA GLU A 360 25.56 -8.45 25.17
C GLU A 360 25.09 -8.10 23.75
N ILE A 361 25.77 -7.16 23.10
CA ILE A 361 25.49 -6.80 21.72
C ILE A 361 26.24 -7.76 20.82
N ARG A 362 25.52 -8.78 20.33
CA ARG A 362 26.08 -9.84 19.45
C ARG A 362 26.09 -9.37 18.01
N ILE A 363 27.29 -9.32 17.44
CA ILE A 363 27.54 -8.82 16.09
C ILE A 363 28.05 -9.96 15.22
N ILE A 364 27.37 -10.17 14.11
CA ILE A 364 27.83 -11.02 13.02
C ILE A 364 28.12 -10.08 11.85
N GLU A 365 29.40 -9.79 11.62
CA GLU A 365 29.79 -8.77 10.64
C GLU A 365 29.58 -9.23 9.19
N GLY A 366 29.77 -10.52 8.92
CA GLY A 366 29.73 -11.05 7.57
C GLY A 366 30.96 -10.65 6.74
N LYS A 367 30.90 -10.90 5.43
CA LYS A 367 31.94 -10.46 4.49
C LYS A 367 31.69 -9.04 4.00
N GLU A 368 32.78 -8.34 3.75
CA GLU A 368 32.75 -7.07 3.03
C GLU A 368 32.12 -7.26 1.64
N THR A 369 31.17 -6.42 1.31
CA THR A 369 30.29 -6.56 0.14
C THR A 369 30.65 -5.51 -0.91
N PHE A 370 30.72 -5.94 -2.17
CA PHE A 370 31.00 -5.11 -3.32
C PHE A 370 29.84 -5.16 -4.32
N LEU A 371 29.64 -4.05 -5.01
CA LEU A 371 28.66 -3.96 -6.08
C LEU A 371 29.20 -4.64 -7.35
N ASN A 372 28.57 -5.73 -7.78
CA ASN A 372 28.94 -6.44 -8.99
C ASN A 372 28.35 -5.72 -10.23
N LYS A 373 27.06 -5.37 -10.17
CA LYS A 373 26.34 -4.66 -11.22
C LYS A 373 25.55 -3.49 -10.63
N VAL A 374 25.42 -2.39 -11.42
CA VAL A 374 24.46 -1.32 -11.17
C VAL A 374 23.63 -1.15 -12.43
N VAL A 375 22.33 -1.34 -12.31
CA VAL A 375 21.36 -1.32 -13.42
C VAL A 375 20.32 -0.24 -13.15
N VAL A 376 19.85 0.39 -14.23
CA VAL A 376 18.77 1.39 -14.17
C VAL A 376 17.66 0.96 -15.12
N ASN A 377 16.42 1.03 -14.66
CA ASN A 377 15.24 0.74 -15.45
C ASN A 377 14.24 1.90 -15.39
N GLY A 378 13.37 2.01 -16.40
CA GLY A 378 12.26 2.98 -16.42
C GLY A 378 12.61 4.36 -16.99
N ASN A 379 13.80 4.53 -17.56
CA ASN A 379 14.25 5.78 -18.20
C ASN A 379 13.99 5.77 -19.72
N GLU A 380 12.73 5.79 -20.14
CA GLU A 380 12.34 5.71 -21.56
C GLU A 380 12.66 6.97 -22.37
N LYS A 381 12.76 8.13 -21.71
CA LYS A 381 13.02 9.45 -22.34
C LYS A 381 14.39 10.02 -21.97
N THR A 382 14.95 9.56 -20.84
CA THR A 382 16.21 10.06 -20.29
C THR A 382 17.36 9.15 -20.67
N ASN A 383 18.45 9.71 -21.16
CA ASN A 383 19.63 8.93 -21.52
C ASN A 383 20.35 8.40 -20.26
N ASP A 384 20.90 7.19 -20.34
CA ASP A 384 21.60 6.52 -19.24
C ASP A 384 22.71 7.39 -18.63
N HIS A 385 23.48 8.10 -19.45
CA HIS A 385 24.57 8.93 -18.95
C HIS A 385 24.11 10.05 -18.01
N VAL A 386 22.86 10.54 -18.14
CA VAL A 386 22.27 11.55 -17.25
C VAL A 386 22.03 10.97 -15.88
N ILE A 387 21.60 9.71 -15.82
CA ILE A 387 21.32 9.02 -14.58
C ILE A 387 22.62 8.57 -13.91
N PHE A 388 23.47 7.87 -14.67
CA PHE A 388 24.73 7.38 -14.14
C PHE A 388 25.69 8.45 -13.64
N ARG A 389 25.61 9.70 -14.13
CA ARG A 389 26.44 10.80 -13.61
C ARG A 389 25.99 11.27 -12.22
N GLU A 390 24.71 11.08 -11.87
CA GLU A 390 24.15 11.45 -10.56
C GLU A 390 24.21 10.29 -9.54
N ILE A 391 24.22 9.04 -10.01
CA ILE A 391 24.37 7.87 -9.13
C ILE A 391 25.80 7.81 -8.58
N ARG A 392 25.94 7.68 -7.26
CA ARG A 392 27.24 7.58 -6.57
C ARG A 392 27.80 6.18 -6.59
N THR A 393 26.95 5.18 -6.64
CA THR A 393 27.31 3.76 -6.66
C THR A 393 27.84 3.32 -8.03
N ARG A 394 28.95 2.57 -8.05
CA ARG A 394 29.57 2.06 -9.28
C ARG A 394 29.90 0.58 -9.13
N PRO A 395 29.86 -0.22 -10.22
CA PRO A 395 30.36 -1.57 -10.21
C PRO A 395 31.80 -1.65 -9.69
N GLY A 396 32.09 -2.62 -8.82
CA GLY A 396 33.39 -2.81 -8.18
C GLY A 396 33.63 -1.94 -6.94
N GLN A 397 32.76 -1.01 -6.61
CA GLN A 397 32.84 -0.27 -5.36
C GLN A 397 32.30 -1.09 -4.19
N LYS A 398 32.79 -0.76 -3.00
CA LYS A 398 32.26 -1.24 -1.74
C LYS A 398 30.80 -0.80 -1.59
N TYR A 399 29.97 -1.68 -1.07
CA TYR A 399 28.58 -1.33 -0.74
C TYR A 399 28.54 -0.21 0.30
N SER A 400 27.68 0.77 0.08
CA SER A 400 27.39 1.85 1.02
C SER A 400 25.92 2.21 0.94
N LYS A 401 25.22 2.07 2.04
CA LYS A 401 23.79 2.47 2.15
C LYS A 401 23.61 3.96 1.97
N ASP A 402 24.51 4.77 2.53
CA ASP A 402 24.51 6.24 2.38
C ASP A 402 24.64 6.64 0.91
N ASP A 403 25.55 6.04 0.15
CA ASP A 403 25.70 6.33 -1.28
C ASP A 403 24.46 5.97 -2.11
N ILE A 404 23.74 4.91 -1.72
CA ILE A 404 22.47 4.55 -2.35
C ILE A 404 21.40 5.59 -2.04
N ILE A 405 21.23 5.96 -0.77
CA ILE A 405 20.26 6.99 -0.33
C ILE A 405 20.55 8.32 -0.99
N ARG A 406 21.82 8.74 -1.05
CA ARG A 406 22.24 9.95 -1.75
C ARG A 406 21.92 9.88 -3.24
N SER A 407 22.17 8.75 -3.90
CA SER A 407 21.83 8.56 -5.30
C SER A 407 20.33 8.72 -5.55
N VAL A 408 19.49 8.15 -4.70
CA VAL A 408 18.02 8.33 -4.75
C VAL A 408 17.63 9.80 -4.63
N ARG A 409 18.22 10.53 -3.66
CA ARG A 409 17.96 11.97 -3.50
C ARG A 409 18.39 12.79 -4.70
N GLU A 410 19.57 12.54 -5.23
CA GLU A 410 20.10 13.26 -6.40
C GLU A 410 19.23 13.00 -7.64
N LEU A 411 18.81 11.77 -7.87
CA LEU A 411 17.88 11.44 -8.94
C LEU A 411 16.52 12.11 -8.77
N GLY A 412 15.97 12.14 -7.54
CA GLY A 412 14.71 12.82 -7.23
C GLY A 412 14.77 14.34 -7.44
N GLN A 413 15.93 14.96 -7.22
CA GLN A 413 16.15 16.40 -7.41
C GLN A 413 16.23 16.81 -8.90
N LEU A 414 16.39 15.88 -9.82
CA LEU A 414 16.43 16.18 -11.26
C LEU A 414 15.09 16.73 -11.78
N GLY A 415 13.96 16.44 -11.09
CA GLY A 415 12.64 17.01 -11.40
C GLY A 415 11.95 16.43 -12.63
N PHE A 416 12.47 15.34 -13.18
CA PHE A 416 11.85 14.57 -14.27
C PHE A 416 11.70 13.08 -13.93
N PHE A 417 11.98 12.71 -12.67
CA PHE A 417 11.57 11.44 -12.06
C PHE A 417 10.62 11.70 -10.90
N ASP A 418 9.72 10.77 -10.65
CA ASP A 418 8.87 10.77 -9.47
C ASP A 418 9.69 10.31 -8.27
N ALA A 419 10.05 11.25 -7.39
CA ALA A 419 10.94 11.01 -6.26
C ALA A 419 10.39 9.95 -5.28
N GLU A 420 9.06 9.80 -5.17
CA GLU A 420 8.41 8.82 -4.28
C GLU A 420 8.43 7.40 -4.86
N GLN A 421 8.69 7.27 -6.15
CA GLN A 421 8.72 6.00 -6.87
C GLN A 421 10.11 5.54 -7.28
N ILE A 422 11.16 6.25 -6.88
CA ILE A 422 12.55 5.79 -7.08
C ILE A 422 12.84 4.69 -6.06
N ARG A 423 13.02 3.46 -6.55
CA ARG A 423 13.26 2.29 -5.69
C ARG A 423 14.60 1.64 -6.00
N PRO A 424 15.57 1.73 -5.06
CA PRO A 424 16.76 0.91 -5.12
C PRO A 424 16.43 -0.51 -4.66
N GLU A 425 16.75 -1.50 -5.46
CA GLU A 425 16.59 -2.92 -5.12
C GLU A 425 17.93 -3.63 -5.14
N ILE A 426 18.17 -4.44 -4.10
CA ILE A 426 19.35 -5.30 -4.01
C ILE A 426 18.99 -6.64 -4.63
N GLU A 427 19.71 -7.02 -5.68
CA GLU A 427 19.51 -8.27 -6.41
C GLU A 427 20.70 -9.19 -6.26
N ASN A 428 20.46 -10.49 -6.44
CA ASN A 428 21.49 -11.54 -6.42
C ASN A 428 22.45 -11.44 -5.22
N PRO A 429 21.96 -11.27 -3.96
CA PRO A 429 22.84 -11.16 -2.81
C PRO A 429 23.60 -12.48 -2.60
N ASN A 430 24.93 -12.40 -2.59
CA ASN A 430 25.80 -13.55 -2.34
C ASN A 430 26.68 -13.29 -1.11
N PRO A 431 26.27 -13.74 0.08
CA PRO A 431 27.04 -13.57 1.30
C PRO A 431 28.38 -14.31 1.29
N ASN A 432 28.49 -15.40 0.51
CA ASN A 432 29.71 -16.22 0.44
C ASN A 432 30.82 -15.52 -0.33
N ASP A 433 30.47 -14.82 -1.42
CA ASP A 433 31.44 -14.09 -2.25
C ASP A 433 31.55 -12.61 -1.87
N GLY A 434 30.60 -12.10 -1.07
CA GLY A 434 30.53 -10.69 -0.70
C GLY A 434 30.18 -9.83 -1.92
N THR A 435 29.16 -10.21 -2.70
CA THR A 435 28.74 -9.45 -3.89
C THR A 435 27.24 -9.27 -3.95
N VAL A 436 26.81 -8.14 -4.52
CA VAL A 436 25.40 -7.82 -4.80
C VAL A 436 25.28 -7.06 -6.11
N ASP A 437 24.15 -7.21 -6.76
CA ASP A 437 23.73 -6.34 -7.85
C ASP A 437 22.78 -5.27 -7.28
N LEU A 438 22.84 -4.07 -7.81
CA LEU A 438 21.99 -2.95 -7.43
C LEU A 438 21.17 -2.51 -8.64
N ARG A 439 19.85 -2.45 -8.50
CA ARG A 439 18.94 -1.94 -9.51
C ARG A 439 18.21 -0.71 -8.98
N PHE A 440 18.16 0.34 -9.81
CA PHE A 440 17.30 1.50 -9.58
C PHE A 440 16.12 1.44 -10.54
N ASP A 441 14.92 1.26 -10.00
CA ASP A 441 13.68 1.38 -10.77
C ASP A 441 13.20 2.82 -10.68
N LEU A 442 13.07 3.47 -11.85
CA LEU A 442 12.71 4.87 -11.99
C LEU A 442 11.34 4.99 -12.66
N VAL A 443 10.59 6.00 -12.30
CA VAL A 443 9.35 6.37 -12.98
C VAL A 443 9.48 7.79 -13.47
N GLU A 444 9.47 7.98 -14.80
CA GLU A 444 9.55 9.32 -15.38
C GLU A 444 8.25 10.09 -15.18
N SER A 445 8.37 11.27 -14.59
CA SER A 445 7.28 12.23 -14.42
C SER A 445 7.23 13.23 -15.58
N GLY A 446 6.14 14.02 -15.66
CA GLY A 446 6.01 15.08 -16.67
C GLY A 446 7.03 16.19 -16.44
N ALA A 447 8.04 16.26 -17.31
CA ALA A 447 9.14 17.21 -17.21
C ALA A 447 8.82 18.60 -17.81
N SER A 448 7.67 18.78 -18.44
CA SER A 448 7.28 20.03 -19.09
C SER A 448 6.19 20.73 -18.27
N GLN A 449 6.36 22.03 -18.07
CA GLN A 449 5.43 22.85 -17.32
C GLN A 449 4.95 24.02 -18.15
N ILE A 450 3.65 24.31 -18.08
CA ILE A 450 3.03 25.51 -18.67
C ILE A 450 2.56 26.38 -17.52
N GLU A 451 3.05 27.60 -17.46
CA GLU A 451 2.65 28.63 -16.50
C GLU A 451 1.73 29.63 -17.23
N LEU A 452 0.53 29.79 -16.71
CA LEU A 452 -0.39 30.83 -17.17
C LEU A 452 -0.85 31.65 -15.97
N GLN A 453 -0.47 32.92 -15.95
CA GLN A 453 -0.86 33.83 -14.87
C GLN A 453 -1.53 35.06 -15.45
N GLY A 454 -2.55 35.57 -14.77
CA GLY A 454 -3.25 36.78 -15.10
C GLY A 454 -3.49 37.62 -13.85
N GLY A 455 -3.33 38.93 -13.98
CA GLY A 455 -3.58 39.88 -12.90
C GLY A 455 -3.94 41.26 -13.42
N TYR A 456 -4.42 42.15 -12.53
CA TYR A 456 -4.70 43.54 -12.84
C TYR A 456 -3.79 44.42 -11.97
N GLY A 457 -3.03 45.32 -12.61
CA GLY A 457 -2.10 46.21 -11.93
C GLY A 457 -1.53 47.25 -12.89
N GLY A 458 -0.97 48.35 -12.35
CA GLY A 458 -0.38 49.41 -13.18
C GLY A 458 -1.33 50.02 -14.22
N GLY A 459 -2.63 50.04 -13.95
CA GLY A 459 -3.68 50.58 -14.84
C GLY A 459 -4.09 49.65 -15.98
N GLY A 460 -3.79 48.35 -15.92
CA GLY A 460 -4.19 47.40 -16.96
C GLY A 460 -4.04 45.92 -16.54
N PHE A 461 -4.45 45.05 -17.46
CA PHE A 461 -4.25 43.60 -17.31
C PHE A 461 -2.81 43.24 -17.59
N ILE A 462 -2.26 42.34 -16.77
CA ILE A 462 -0.93 41.74 -16.93
C ILE A 462 -1.11 40.24 -17.15
N GLY A 463 -0.60 39.72 -18.26
CA GLY A 463 -0.59 38.29 -18.57
C GLY A 463 0.82 37.75 -18.62
N THR A 464 1.03 36.57 -18.07
CA THR A 464 2.30 35.82 -18.17
C THR A 464 2.03 34.45 -18.76
N LEU A 465 2.79 34.07 -19.77
CA LEU A 465 2.86 32.72 -20.31
C LEU A 465 4.30 32.21 -20.15
N GLY A 466 4.49 31.14 -19.43
CA GLY A 466 5.76 30.44 -19.27
C GLY A 466 5.65 29.02 -19.84
N LEU A 467 6.70 28.59 -20.51
CA LEU A 467 6.92 27.21 -20.96
C LEU A 467 8.27 26.77 -20.44
N SER A 468 8.31 25.72 -19.64
CA SER A 468 9.55 25.15 -19.10
C SER A 468 9.65 23.67 -19.47
N PHE A 469 10.78 23.27 -20.00
CA PHE A 469 11.10 21.92 -20.40
C PHE A 469 12.33 21.47 -19.62
N ASN A 470 12.13 20.63 -18.61
CA ASN A 470 13.20 19.93 -17.91
C ASN A 470 13.56 18.68 -18.72
N ASN A 471 14.77 18.17 -18.62
CA ASN A 471 15.26 17.07 -19.45
C ASN A 471 15.36 17.39 -20.96
N PHE A 472 15.56 18.67 -21.32
CA PHE A 472 15.80 19.08 -22.71
C PHE A 472 17.14 18.53 -23.22
N SER A 473 17.25 18.33 -24.53
CA SER A 473 18.49 17.93 -25.21
C SER A 473 18.78 18.84 -26.41
N ILE A 474 19.79 19.70 -26.29
CA ILE A 474 20.23 20.53 -27.40
C ILE A 474 20.86 19.72 -28.54
N GLN A 475 21.46 18.56 -28.20
CA GLN A 475 22.08 17.66 -29.19
C GLN A 475 21.03 16.98 -30.07
N ASN A 476 19.83 16.79 -29.54
CA ASN A 476 18.74 16.12 -30.23
C ASN A 476 17.80 17.06 -31.02
N ILE A 477 18.15 18.35 -31.18
CA ILE A 477 17.32 19.31 -31.93
C ILE A 477 17.02 18.83 -33.36
N PHE A 478 17.97 18.15 -34.00
CA PHE A 478 17.78 17.61 -35.34
C PHE A 478 17.35 16.14 -35.39
N ASN A 479 17.10 15.53 -34.24
CA ASN A 479 16.66 14.13 -34.12
C ASN A 479 15.16 14.05 -33.82
N GLY A 480 14.33 13.92 -34.85
CA GLY A 480 12.87 13.86 -34.70
C GLY A 480 12.34 12.74 -33.81
N LYS A 481 13.10 11.66 -33.61
CA LYS A 481 12.71 10.55 -32.71
C LYS A 481 12.79 10.93 -31.23
N ALA A 482 13.59 11.94 -30.88
CA ALA A 482 13.78 12.42 -29.51
C ALA A 482 12.72 13.45 -29.07
N TYR A 483 11.79 13.83 -29.97
CA TYR A 483 10.73 14.82 -29.67
C TYR A 483 9.57 14.19 -28.89
N LYS A 484 9.44 14.54 -27.57
CA LYS A 484 8.39 14.03 -26.68
C LYS A 484 7.92 15.09 -25.63
N PRO A 485 7.35 16.27 -25.92
CA PRO A 485 7.07 16.95 -27.21
C PRO A 485 8.23 17.80 -27.77
N VAL A 486 9.25 18.06 -27.00
CA VAL A 486 10.50 18.73 -27.40
C VAL A 486 11.64 17.71 -27.43
N PRO A 487 12.80 18.02 -28.02
CA PRO A 487 13.96 17.12 -27.97
C PRO A 487 14.38 16.93 -26.50
N MET A 488 14.33 15.71 -26.00
CA MET A 488 14.57 15.35 -24.60
C MET A 488 15.69 14.32 -24.46
N GLY A 489 16.19 14.19 -23.22
CA GLY A 489 17.06 13.09 -22.81
C GLY A 489 18.37 13.47 -22.13
N ASP A 490 18.84 14.73 -22.18
CA ASP A 490 20.16 15.13 -21.65
C ASP A 490 20.10 15.85 -20.29
N GLY A 491 18.92 16.01 -19.72
CA GLY A 491 18.74 16.62 -18.40
C GLY A 491 18.97 18.14 -18.39
N GLN A 492 18.98 18.79 -19.55
CA GLN A 492 19.06 20.25 -19.66
C GLN A 492 17.70 20.88 -19.36
N THR A 493 17.70 22.14 -18.93
CA THR A 493 16.47 22.92 -18.78
C THR A 493 16.41 24.00 -19.83
N PHE A 494 15.29 24.08 -20.55
CA PHE A 494 14.99 25.12 -21.49
C PHE A 494 13.66 25.77 -21.12
N ALA A 495 13.67 27.10 -20.92
CA ALA A 495 12.46 27.82 -20.51
C ALA A 495 12.29 29.10 -21.35
N LEU A 496 11.02 29.32 -21.76
CA LEU A 496 10.57 30.53 -22.44
C LEU A 496 9.50 31.18 -21.56
N ARG A 497 9.61 32.49 -21.36
CA ARG A 497 8.61 33.26 -20.63
C ARG A 497 8.30 34.55 -21.35
N VAL A 498 7.01 34.80 -21.53
CA VAL A 498 6.49 36.04 -22.09
C VAL A 498 5.55 36.66 -21.08
N GLN A 499 5.83 37.89 -20.68
CA GLN A 499 4.95 38.68 -19.84
C GLN A 499 4.54 39.93 -20.60
N ALA A 500 3.27 40.23 -20.66
CA ALA A 500 2.76 41.36 -21.41
C ALA A 500 1.71 42.14 -20.62
N SER A 501 1.78 43.46 -20.70
CA SER A 501 0.80 44.39 -20.20
C SER A 501 0.56 45.52 -21.23
N ARG A 502 -0.32 46.48 -20.88
CA ARG A 502 -0.49 47.67 -21.71
C ARG A 502 0.78 48.52 -21.83
N THR A 503 1.60 48.55 -20.76
CA THR A 503 2.73 49.44 -20.57
C THR A 503 4.07 48.78 -20.82
N PHE A 504 4.15 47.44 -20.80
CA PHE A 504 5.42 46.73 -21.01
C PHE A 504 5.24 45.34 -21.60
N ARG A 505 6.30 44.83 -22.20
CA ARG A 505 6.45 43.42 -22.62
C ARG A 505 7.83 42.92 -22.21
N VAL A 506 7.88 41.74 -21.66
CA VAL A 506 9.13 41.06 -21.29
C VAL A 506 9.17 39.71 -21.97
N TYR A 507 10.22 39.44 -22.68
CA TYR A 507 10.55 38.16 -23.29
C TYR A 507 11.80 37.63 -22.60
N SER A 508 11.78 36.41 -22.12
CA SER A 508 12.96 35.76 -21.57
C SER A 508 13.11 34.33 -22.07
N LEU A 509 14.35 33.96 -22.36
CA LEU A 509 14.77 32.63 -22.71
C LEU A 509 15.85 32.23 -21.70
N ASN A 510 15.70 31.10 -21.07
CA ASN A 510 16.69 30.56 -20.14
C ASN A 510 17.06 29.14 -20.58
N PHE A 511 18.36 28.89 -20.61
CA PHE A 511 18.94 27.59 -20.87
C PHE A 511 19.90 27.22 -19.74
N SER A 512 19.79 25.99 -19.21
CA SER A 512 20.69 25.48 -18.18
C SER A 512 21.20 24.09 -18.55
N GLU A 513 22.53 23.95 -18.55
CA GLU A 513 23.23 22.67 -18.68
C GLU A 513 23.86 22.32 -17.32
N PRO A 514 23.35 21.28 -16.60
CA PRO A 514 23.84 20.97 -15.26
C PRO A 514 25.24 20.35 -15.22
N TRP A 515 25.71 19.77 -16.33
CA TRP A 515 27.02 19.11 -16.44
C TRP A 515 27.79 19.58 -17.66
N LEU A 516 28.24 20.82 -17.64
CA LEU A 516 29.00 21.40 -18.74
C LEU A 516 30.25 20.58 -19.09
N GLY A 517 30.28 20.04 -20.30
CA GLY A 517 31.32 19.12 -20.77
C GLY A 517 31.17 17.68 -20.27
N GLY A 518 30.12 17.31 -19.57
CA GLY A 518 29.73 15.94 -19.22
C GLY A 518 30.58 15.22 -18.17
N ARG A 519 31.66 15.84 -17.67
CA ARG A 519 32.63 15.17 -16.77
C ARG A 519 32.59 15.63 -15.32
N LYS A 520 32.14 16.85 -15.06
CA LYS A 520 32.07 17.44 -13.71
C LYS A 520 30.74 18.16 -13.50
N PRO A 521 30.20 18.20 -12.27
CA PRO A 521 28.95 18.89 -11.95
C PRO A 521 29.16 20.41 -11.95
N VAL A 522 29.45 20.97 -13.13
CA VAL A 522 29.55 22.41 -13.39
C VAL A 522 28.33 22.83 -14.17
N ARG A 523 27.45 23.57 -13.53
CA ARG A 523 26.22 24.08 -14.16
C ARG A 523 26.55 25.34 -14.96
N PHE A 524 26.12 25.36 -16.20
CA PHE A 524 26.14 26.55 -17.05
C PHE A 524 24.73 27.06 -17.23
N ASN A 525 24.51 28.35 -16.99
CA ASN A 525 23.22 29.01 -17.20
C ASN A 525 23.42 30.12 -18.24
N LEU A 526 22.52 30.20 -19.21
CA LEU A 526 22.43 31.27 -20.20
C LEU A 526 21.03 31.86 -20.14
N SER A 527 20.94 33.18 -19.92
CA SER A 527 19.65 33.88 -19.91
C SER A 527 19.71 35.02 -20.94
N LEU A 528 18.74 35.04 -21.82
CA LEU A 528 18.49 36.11 -22.78
C LEU A 528 17.18 36.79 -22.41
N SER A 529 17.19 38.11 -22.33
CA SER A 529 15.98 38.86 -22.00
C SER A 529 15.81 40.07 -22.89
N ARG A 530 14.59 40.41 -23.21
CA ARG A 530 14.22 41.66 -23.86
C ARG A 530 13.00 42.25 -23.17
N THR A 531 13.17 43.46 -22.64
CA THR A 531 12.12 44.24 -22.02
C THR A 531 11.82 45.43 -22.94
N GLN A 532 10.56 45.60 -23.28
CA GLN A 532 10.03 46.76 -23.99
C GLN A 532 9.08 47.49 -23.05
N GLN A 533 9.36 48.74 -22.77
CA GLN A 533 8.49 49.59 -21.96
C GLN A 533 7.95 50.72 -22.82
N PHE A 534 6.66 50.86 -22.88
CA PHE A 534 5.97 51.92 -23.66
C PHE A 534 5.76 53.15 -22.77
N LEU A 535 5.88 54.33 -23.39
CA LEU A 535 5.58 55.55 -22.68
C LEU A 535 4.09 55.60 -22.32
N ALA A 536 3.80 55.84 -21.06
CA ALA A 536 2.46 55.96 -20.57
C ALA A 536 2.20 57.34 -19.94
N SER A 537 1.11 57.96 -20.29
CA SER A 537 0.61 59.20 -19.71
C SER A 537 -0.79 59.02 -19.16
N PHE A 538 -1.26 59.93 -18.33
CA PHE A 538 -2.64 59.95 -17.85
C PHE A 538 -3.45 60.97 -18.62
N ASP A 539 -4.63 60.61 -19.07
CA ASP A 539 -5.59 61.58 -19.63
C ASP A 539 -6.27 62.40 -18.49
N ASP A 540 -7.05 63.43 -18.88
CA ASP A 540 -7.74 64.30 -17.96
C ASP A 540 -8.74 63.55 -17.02
N ASN A 541 -9.11 62.33 -17.39
CA ASN A 541 -9.98 61.43 -16.60
C ASN A 541 -9.22 60.41 -15.74
N GLY A 542 -7.87 60.53 -15.67
CA GLY A 542 -7.03 59.63 -14.92
C GLY A 542 -6.83 58.24 -15.55
N ARG A 543 -7.16 58.07 -16.84
CA ARG A 543 -6.94 56.80 -17.57
C ARG A 543 -5.56 56.75 -18.19
N VAL A 544 -4.91 55.59 -18.08
CA VAL A 544 -3.61 55.36 -18.69
C VAL A 544 -3.74 55.35 -20.22
N GLN A 545 -3.10 56.32 -20.90
CA GLN A 545 -2.86 56.33 -22.35
C GLN A 545 -1.43 55.85 -22.60
N VAL A 546 -1.27 54.89 -23.54
CA VAL A 546 0.01 54.29 -23.86
C VAL A 546 0.36 54.65 -25.30
N ASP A 547 1.48 55.33 -25.46
CA ASP A 547 2.10 55.58 -26.76
C ASP A 547 3.02 54.40 -27.11
N LYS A 548 2.61 53.62 -28.12
CA LYS A 548 3.36 52.44 -28.57
C LYS A 548 4.53 52.79 -29.50
N ASP A 549 4.51 53.97 -30.06
CA ASP A 549 5.57 54.43 -30.96
C ASP A 549 6.76 54.97 -30.16
N GLN A 550 6.53 55.37 -28.91
CA GLN A 550 7.59 55.79 -27.98
C GLN A 550 7.83 54.65 -26.97
N GLN A 551 8.92 53.91 -27.21
CA GLN A 551 9.31 52.78 -26.36
C GLN A 551 10.78 52.84 -25.96
N PHE A 552 11.01 52.38 -24.75
CA PHE A 552 12.35 52.07 -24.25
C PHE A 552 12.56 50.56 -24.28
N SER A 553 13.60 50.10 -24.97
CA SER A 553 13.90 48.67 -25.10
C SER A 553 15.25 48.35 -24.49
N VAL A 554 15.28 47.37 -23.60
CA VAL A 554 16.51 46.82 -23.02
C VAL A 554 16.63 45.36 -23.40
N SER A 555 17.78 45.00 -23.97
CA SER A 555 18.14 43.61 -24.23
C SER A 555 19.31 43.23 -23.31
N GLY A 556 19.18 42.10 -22.60
CA GLY A 556 20.18 41.61 -21.67
C GLY A 556 20.61 40.19 -22.04
N ILE A 557 21.88 39.93 -21.88
CA ILE A 557 22.48 38.60 -21.96
C ILE A 557 23.21 38.37 -20.64
N SER A 558 22.94 37.28 -19.95
CA SER A 558 23.73 36.88 -18.79
C SER A 558 24.14 35.41 -18.93
N ALA A 559 25.41 35.16 -18.60
CA ALA A 559 25.95 33.80 -18.53
C ALA A 559 26.56 33.57 -17.15
N GLY A 560 26.28 32.44 -16.57
CA GLY A 560 26.74 32.07 -15.22
C GLY A 560 27.28 30.65 -15.19
N LEU A 561 28.28 30.44 -14.36
CA LEU A 561 28.84 29.13 -14.04
C LEU A 561 28.68 28.89 -12.54
N ALA A 562 28.14 27.72 -12.15
CA ALA A 562 28.07 27.28 -10.78
C ALA A 562 28.71 25.90 -10.67
N LYS A 563 29.53 25.70 -9.64
CA LYS A 563 30.17 24.41 -9.39
C LYS A 563 29.86 23.95 -7.98
N ARG A 564 29.40 22.72 -7.85
CA ARG A 564 29.19 22.08 -6.54
C ARG A 564 30.52 22.00 -5.79
N VAL A 565 30.60 22.55 -4.59
CA VAL A 565 31.81 22.49 -3.73
C VAL A 565 31.82 21.21 -2.93
N GLN A 566 33.03 20.72 -2.60
CA GLN A 566 33.19 19.45 -1.88
C GLN A 566 33.41 19.65 -0.37
N TRP A 567 33.59 20.88 0.08
CA TRP A 567 33.81 21.19 1.49
C TRP A 567 32.89 22.35 1.92
N PRO A 568 32.22 22.29 3.07
CA PRO A 568 32.26 21.22 4.10
C PRO A 568 31.60 19.91 3.66
N ASP A 569 30.68 19.95 2.71
CA ASP A 569 30.07 18.82 2.02
C ASP A 569 29.67 19.24 0.59
N ASP A 570 29.17 18.32 -0.21
CA ASP A 570 28.83 18.58 -1.61
C ASP A 570 27.39 19.07 -1.85
N TYR A 571 26.70 19.55 -0.82
CA TYR A 571 25.39 20.18 -0.94
C TYR A 571 25.48 21.66 -1.31
N PHE A 572 26.63 22.30 -1.15
CA PHE A 572 26.82 23.71 -1.48
C PHE A 572 27.27 23.91 -2.94
N THR A 573 26.82 25.01 -3.55
CA THR A 573 27.18 25.43 -4.92
C THR A 573 27.73 26.87 -4.97
#